data_971398567eda690af11a768d00372230
#
_entry.id   971398567eda690af11a768d00372230
#
_cell.length_a   1.000
_cell.length_b   1.000
_cell.length_c   1.000
_cell.angle_alpha   90.00
_cell.angle_beta   90.00
_cell.angle_gamma   90.00
#
_symmetry.space_group_name_H-M   'P 1'
#
loop_
_entity.id
_entity.type
_entity.pdbx_description
1 polymer ?
#
loop_
_entity_poly.entity_id
_entity_poly.type
_entity_poly.pdbx_seq_one_letter_code
_entity_poly.pdbx_strand_id
1 'polypeptide(L)'
;MPRHFETAPGLCDKPDRETQSYLFNQTMLRIKDPAASLDFYTRVLGMRLIRKLDFPEAEFTLYFLTYLNDTEATEVPDDDAKRLTYTFSREAMLELTH
;
A
#
# COMPACT_ATOMS: atom_id res chain seq x y z
N MET A 1 15.88 -29.92 -13.83
CA MET A 1 14.73 -29.04 -13.77
C MET A 1 15.14 -27.61 -13.44
N PRO A 2 14.65 -26.62 -14.16
CA PRO A 2 15.02 -25.25 -13.83
C PRO A 2 14.54 -24.88 -12.43
N ARG A 3 15.36 -24.13 -11.71
CA ARG A 3 15.00 -23.61 -10.41
C ARG A 3 14.21 -22.30 -10.61
N HIS A 4 13.01 -22.23 -10.04
CA HIS A 4 12.17 -21.05 -10.15
C HIS A 4 12.38 -20.07 -8.98
N PHE A 5 12.77 -20.55 -7.82
CA PHE A 5 12.92 -19.74 -6.62
C PHE A 5 14.24 -20.05 -5.93
N GLU A 6 14.71 -19.13 -5.10
CA GLU A 6 15.85 -19.36 -4.25
C GLU A 6 15.50 -20.30 -3.11
N THR A 7 16.52 -20.89 -2.50
CA THR A 7 16.37 -21.79 -1.36
C THR A 7 17.15 -21.29 -0.17
N ALA A 8 16.62 -21.51 1.02
CA ALA A 8 17.26 -21.18 2.29
C ALA A 8 16.64 -22.04 3.39
N PRO A 9 17.38 -22.25 4.51
CA PRO A 9 16.80 -22.99 5.63
C PRO A 9 15.51 -22.35 6.12
N GLY A 10 14.48 -23.17 6.37
CA GLY A 10 13.18 -22.69 6.84
C GLY A 10 12.18 -22.41 5.74
N LEU A 11 12.62 -22.40 4.48
CA LEU A 11 11.73 -22.15 3.37
C LEU A 11 10.71 -23.29 3.21
N CYS A 12 9.45 -22.92 2.94
CA CYS A 12 8.39 -23.88 2.60
C CYS A 12 8.09 -23.81 1.11
N ASP A 13 8.19 -24.94 0.41
CA ASP A 13 7.92 -25.00 -1.04
C ASP A 13 6.43 -25.10 -1.37
N LYS A 14 5.62 -25.51 -0.41
CA LYS A 14 4.20 -25.74 -0.60
C LYS A 14 3.40 -24.98 0.44
N PRO A 15 3.14 -23.69 0.18
CA PRO A 15 2.35 -22.87 1.12
C PRO A 15 0.98 -23.48 1.38
N ASP A 16 0.42 -23.19 2.56
CA ASP A 16 -0.89 -23.67 2.93
C ASP A 16 -1.95 -23.20 1.94
N ARG A 17 -2.89 -24.07 1.62
CA ARG A 17 -3.96 -23.77 0.66
C ARG A 17 -4.80 -22.58 1.11
N GLU A 18 -4.99 -22.42 2.41
CA GLU A 18 -5.81 -21.36 2.99
C GLU A 18 -5.30 -19.96 2.68
N THR A 19 -4.01 -19.82 2.37
CA THR A 19 -3.39 -18.51 2.10
C THR A 19 -3.06 -18.27 0.63
N GLN A 20 -3.50 -19.14 -0.28
CA GLN A 20 -3.17 -19.01 -1.71
C GLN A 20 -3.70 -17.74 -2.34
N SER A 21 -4.80 -17.19 -1.80
CA SER A 21 -5.38 -15.95 -2.30
C SER A 21 -4.87 -14.70 -1.58
N TYR A 22 -3.97 -14.86 -0.63
CA TYR A 22 -3.43 -13.73 0.10
C TYR A 22 -2.55 -12.88 -0.80
N LEU A 23 -2.58 -11.58 -0.58
CA LEU A 23 -1.73 -10.63 -1.26
C LEU A 23 -1.09 -9.70 -0.23
N PHE A 24 0.02 -9.09 -0.60
CA PHE A 24 0.69 -8.12 0.24
C PHE A 24 0.12 -6.74 -0.06
N ASN A 25 -0.81 -6.28 0.78
CA ASN A 25 -1.51 -5.02 0.56
C ASN A 25 -0.63 -3.82 0.89
N GLN A 26 -0.10 -3.76 2.11
CA GLN A 26 0.56 -2.54 2.57
C GLN A 26 1.69 -2.79 3.55
N THR A 27 2.59 -1.79 3.61
CA THR A 27 3.60 -1.63 4.64
C THR A 27 3.39 -0.26 5.26
N MET A 28 3.50 -0.15 6.58
CA MET A 28 3.29 1.10 7.30
C MET A 28 4.62 1.65 7.79
N LEU A 29 4.79 2.96 7.64
CA LEU A 29 5.91 3.71 8.22
C LEU A 29 5.36 4.86 9.05
N ARG A 30 5.93 5.08 10.22
CA ARG A 30 5.60 6.26 11.03
C ARG A 30 6.42 7.44 10.53
N ILE A 31 5.77 8.59 10.43
CA ILE A 31 6.42 9.81 9.93
C ILE A 31 6.27 10.94 10.94
N LYS A 32 7.23 11.86 10.91
CA LYS A 32 7.28 13.00 11.82
C LYS A 32 6.62 14.23 11.19
N ASP A 33 6.87 14.48 9.92
CA ASP A 33 6.41 15.65 9.19
C ASP A 33 5.69 15.22 7.91
N PRO A 34 4.33 15.23 7.92
CA PRO A 34 3.57 14.80 6.76
C PRO A 34 3.89 15.56 5.49
N ALA A 35 4.05 16.88 5.57
CA ALA A 35 4.33 17.68 4.37
C ALA A 35 5.65 17.28 3.72
N ALA A 36 6.69 17.09 4.51
CA ALA A 36 8.00 16.68 4.00
C ALA A 36 7.94 15.25 3.43
N SER A 37 7.28 14.34 4.13
CA SER A 37 7.15 12.95 3.67
C SER A 37 6.32 12.84 2.40
N LEU A 38 5.18 13.53 2.34
CA LEU A 38 4.34 13.53 1.15
C LEU A 38 5.07 14.13 -0.06
N ASP A 39 5.83 15.20 0.15
CA ASP A 39 6.65 15.76 -0.93
C ASP A 39 7.65 14.74 -1.45
N PHE A 40 8.33 14.05 -0.57
CA PHE A 40 9.32 13.04 -0.96
C PHE A 40 8.69 11.88 -1.74
N TYR A 41 7.64 11.28 -1.20
CA TYR A 41 7.04 10.10 -1.83
C TYR A 41 6.26 10.44 -3.11
N THR A 42 5.71 11.64 -3.23
CA THR A 42 4.96 12.03 -4.44
C THR A 42 5.84 12.70 -5.47
N ARG A 43 6.53 13.78 -5.12
CA ARG A 43 7.35 14.52 -6.08
C ARG A 43 8.62 13.79 -6.47
N VAL A 44 9.35 13.26 -5.48
CA VAL A 44 10.65 12.64 -5.76
C VAL A 44 10.48 11.20 -6.24
N LEU A 45 9.67 10.40 -5.56
CA LEU A 45 9.49 8.99 -5.90
C LEU A 45 8.32 8.72 -6.84
N GLY A 46 7.47 9.70 -7.12
CA GLY A 46 6.41 9.57 -8.12
C GLY A 46 5.18 8.77 -7.69
N MET A 47 4.99 8.54 -6.41
CA MET A 47 3.79 7.86 -5.91
C MET A 47 2.60 8.82 -5.91
N ARG A 48 1.39 8.27 -5.83
CA ARG A 48 0.17 9.06 -5.75
C ARG A 48 -0.55 8.76 -4.43
N LEU A 49 -1.05 9.81 -3.78
CA LEU A 49 -1.85 9.69 -2.57
C LEU A 49 -3.28 9.37 -2.96
N ILE A 50 -3.75 8.17 -2.64
CA ILE A 50 -5.09 7.73 -3.05
C ILE A 50 -6.11 7.82 -1.93
N ARG A 51 -5.68 7.85 -0.67
CA ARG A 51 -6.60 7.98 0.45
C ARG A 51 -5.90 8.62 1.64
N LYS A 52 -6.61 9.53 2.31
CA LYS A 52 -6.19 10.12 3.58
C LYS A 52 -7.31 9.90 4.58
N LEU A 53 -6.98 9.36 5.75
CA LEU A 53 -7.94 9.13 6.83
C LEU A 53 -7.48 9.85 8.07
N ASP A 54 -8.30 10.79 8.54
CA ASP A 54 -8.07 11.52 9.79
C ASP A 54 -8.85 10.86 10.93
N PHE A 55 -8.17 10.68 12.05
CA PHE A 55 -8.77 10.17 13.29
C PHE A 55 -8.48 11.18 14.39
N PRO A 56 -9.20 12.32 14.39
CA PRO A 56 -8.88 13.42 15.31
C PRO A 56 -9.02 13.04 16.79
N GLU A 57 -9.95 12.18 17.13
CA GLU A 57 -10.13 11.73 18.51
C GLU A 57 -8.95 10.88 18.99
N ALA A 58 -8.32 10.13 18.11
CA ALA A 58 -7.14 9.32 18.41
C ALA A 58 -5.83 10.05 18.09
N GLU A 59 -5.94 11.27 17.57
CA GLU A 59 -4.80 12.14 17.24
C GLU A 59 -3.81 11.54 16.28
N PHE A 60 -4.32 10.87 15.23
CA PHE A 60 -3.45 10.41 14.15
C PHE A 60 -4.14 10.51 12.79
N THR A 61 -3.30 10.48 11.73
CA THR A 61 -3.75 10.52 10.34
C THR A 61 -3.01 9.45 9.56
N LEU A 62 -3.72 8.79 8.65
CA LEU A 62 -3.16 7.79 7.76
C LEU A 62 -3.15 8.32 6.33
N TYR A 63 -2.04 8.09 5.62
CA TYR A 63 -1.86 8.47 4.22
C TYR A 63 -1.53 7.21 3.43
N PHE A 64 -2.33 6.90 2.41
CA PHE A 64 -2.14 5.71 1.58
C PHE A 64 -1.66 6.10 0.20
N LEU A 65 -0.45 5.66 -0.15
CA LEU A 65 0.19 6.00 -1.43
C LEU A 65 0.51 4.73 -2.20
N THR A 66 0.49 4.82 -3.52
CA THR A 66 0.89 3.73 -4.38
C THR A 66 1.34 4.27 -5.74
N TYR A 67 1.93 3.42 -6.55
CA TYR A 67 2.24 3.75 -7.93
C TYR A 67 1.03 3.43 -8.80
N LEU A 68 0.66 4.38 -9.66
CA LEU A 68 -0.42 4.21 -10.63
C LEU A 68 0.05 4.73 -11.98
N ASN A 69 -0.19 3.97 -13.04
CA ASN A 69 -0.04 4.52 -14.39
C ASN A 69 -1.26 5.41 -14.70
N ASP A 70 -1.22 6.09 -15.84
CA ASP A 70 -2.28 7.05 -16.19
C ASP A 70 -3.66 6.39 -16.31
N THR A 71 -3.72 5.17 -16.83
CA THR A 71 -4.98 4.43 -16.95
C THR A 71 -5.53 4.07 -15.57
N GLU A 72 -4.68 3.51 -14.69
CA GLU A 72 -5.07 3.16 -13.33
C GLU A 72 -5.54 4.38 -12.55
N ALA A 73 -4.89 5.54 -12.76
CA ALA A 73 -5.26 6.76 -12.07
C ALA A 73 -6.71 7.18 -12.37
N THR A 74 -7.22 6.89 -13.58
CA THR A 74 -8.60 7.20 -13.94
C THR A 74 -9.60 6.21 -13.37
N GLU A 75 -9.13 5.04 -12.89
CA GLU A 75 -9.98 3.98 -12.36
C GLU A 75 -10.18 4.05 -10.85
N VAL A 76 -9.45 4.92 -10.16
CA VAL A 76 -9.61 5.10 -8.72
C VAL A 76 -11.01 5.66 -8.45
N PRO A 77 -11.83 4.97 -7.62
CA PRO A 77 -13.20 5.44 -7.39
C PRO A 77 -13.26 6.79 -6.67
N ASP A 78 -14.23 7.62 -7.05
CA ASP A 78 -14.48 8.91 -6.38
C ASP A 78 -15.27 8.74 -5.09
N ASP A 79 -16.15 7.73 -5.04
CA ASP A 79 -16.94 7.44 -3.85
C ASP A 79 -16.03 6.97 -2.70
N ASP A 80 -16.21 7.57 -1.52
CA ASP A 80 -15.34 7.29 -0.36
C ASP A 80 -15.32 5.82 0.04
N ALA A 81 -16.48 5.16 0.07
CA ALA A 81 -16.54 3.76 0.46
C ALA A 81 -15.85 2.85 -0.56
N LYS A 82 -16.07 3.12 -1.85
CA LYS A 82 -15.43 2.36 -2.93
C LYS A 82 -13.94 2.61 -2.99
N ARG A 83 -13.52 3.85 -2.74
CA ARG A 83 -12.09 4.20 -2.69
C ARG A 83 -11.40 3.49 -1.54
N LEU A 84 -12.05 3.38 -0.41
CA LEU A 84 -11.51 2.64 0.73
C LEU A 84 -11.33 1.17 0.40
N THR A 85 -12.32 0.54 -0.23
CA THR A 85 -12.21 -0.84 -0.70
C THR A 85 -11.08 -1.00 -1.70
N TYR A 86 -10.95 -0.08 -2.66
CA TYR A 86 -9.87 -0.06 -3.62
C TYR A 86 -8.51 -0.02 -2.92
N THR A 87 -8.36 0.87 -1.93
CA THR A 87 -7.12 1.04 -1.18
C THR A 87 -6.69 -0.26 -0.48
N PHE A 88 -7.63 -0.94 0.16
CA PHE A 88 -7.32 -2.14 0.94
C PHE A 88 -7.34 -3.45 0.14
N SER A 89 -7.68 -3.40 -1.14
CA SER A 89 -7.64 -4.57 -2.02
C SER A 89 -6.47 -4.55 -3.00
N ARG A 90 -5.68 -3.46 -3.01
CA ARG A 90 -4.57 -3.29 -3.94
C ARG A 90 -3.26 -3.71 -3.29
N GLU A 91 -2.36 -4.29 -4.10
CA GLU A 91 -1.00 -4.60 -3.68
C GLU A 91 -0.11 -3.36 -3.71
N ALA A 92 1.04 -3.45 -3.03
CA ALA A 92 2.11 -2.45 -3.06
C ALA A 92 1.65 -1.07 -2.58
N MET A 93 0.88 -1.06 -1.50
CA MET A 93 0.41 0.16 -0.86
C MET A 93 1.37 0.58 0.24
N LEU A 94 1.72 1.85 0.30
CA LEU A 94 2.49 2.42 1.41
C LEU A 94 1.54 3.21 2.29
N GLU A 95 1.51 2.87 3.59
CA GLU A 95 0.73 3.61 4.58
C GLU A 95 1.69 4.44 5.43
N LEU A 96 1.50 5.76 5.43
CA LEU A 96 2.23 6.65 6.32
C LEU A 96 1.32 7.02 7.48
N THR A 97 1.84 6.91 8.71
CA THR A 97 1.08 7.23 9.93
C THR A 97 1.72 8.42 10.65
N HIS A 98 0.92 9.43 10.89
CA HIS A 98 1.35 10.61 11.63
C HIS A 98 0.47 10.86 12.85
#